data_72c6f22255e048af08473886ef2db9bd
#
_entry.id   72c6f22255e048af08473886ef2db9bd
#
_cell.length_a   1.000
_cell.length_b   1.000
_cell.length_c   1.000
_cell.angle_alpha   90.00
_cell.angle_beta   90.00
_cell.angle_gamma   90.00
#
_symmetry.space_group_name_H-M   'P 1'
#
loop_
_entity.id
_entity.type
_entity.pdbx_description
1 polymer ?
#
loop_
_entity_poly.entity_id
_entity_poly.type
_entity_poly.pdbx_seq_one_letter_code
_entity_poly.pdbx_strand_id
1 'polypeptide(L)'
;GGNVVGDAKIYDPSSLVSSQNVIVVTIQYRMGPFGWFRHPALVDNNSSLEDRSGNFGTLDTISALKWIKANIKSFGGDPDNVTIFGESAGGHNVTALFASPLASGLFHKAIVQSGVSSVSSIEASENYLPSNKSAPTDSGLEILNKILVSRGIAEDVEAAKTIQMKMSKSEKKDFLYSATSEELVTALLNDRPEQVGMTRVFPDGHVILEGGFAEAYSKNTINKVPIIFGTNKDENKFFNSANPNFVEWAPAKGLFRTAGIDQMPVKIIDPDYYDAINFYGSGFWKNSAVDTPARILVENGHEQTFAYRFDWDELREVNGVDLSRLVGAAHALEILFVMGTFDNFIIKSFLFGRGSFRPALELSSNIQSYWAEFAYTGNPGKGTNNALPLWKKWSNEGEKYLILDSTLDQGIKMSDEEYTVEFLLDKLSNDSRLSDIEKCETLFGISYDDGSGVSENVFNNFLGGICKDLDYAKTIEIINAVRTRLTIEDQEET
;
A
#
# COMPACT_ATOMS: atom_id res chain seq x y z
N GLY A 1 0.65 8.82 0.20
CA GLY A 1 0.17 7.49 0.52
C GLY A 1 -1.29 7.28 0.14
N GLY A 2 -1.72 6.01 0.01
CA GLY A 2 -3.11 5.62 -0.21
C GLY A 2 -3.76 6.06 -1.52
N ASN A 3 -3.02 6.65 -2.45
CA ASN A 3 -3.54 7.34 -3.64
C ASN A 3 -4.43 8.57 -3.34
N VAL A 4 -4.31 9.16 -2.15
CA VAL A 4 -5.15 10.29 -1.69
C VAL A 4 -4.33 11.46 -1.21
N VAL A 5 -3.09 11.23 -0.73
CA VAL A 5 -2.15 12.26 -0.34
C VAL A 5 -0.77 11.95 -0.91
N GLY A 6 -0.02 13.00 -1.24
CA GLY A 6 1.37 12.88 -1.69
C GLY A 6 1.84 14.12 -2.46
N ASP A 7 3.14 14.37 -2.33
CA ASP A 7 3.83 15.42 -3.09
C ASP A 7 5.20 14.85 -3.50
N ALA A 8 5.59 15.06 -4.75
CA ALA A 8 6.88 14.65 -5.29
C ALA A 8 8.09 15.17 -4.47
N LYS A 9 7.92 16.31 -3.76
CA LYS A 9 8.97 16.89 -2.92
C LYS A 9 9.34 16.05 -1.69
N ILE A 10 8.48 15.12 -1.28
CA ILE A 10 8.74 14.23 -0.15
C ILE A 10 9.81 13.19 -0.52
N TYR A 11 9.90 12.87 -1.81
CA TYR A 11 10.79 11.83 -2.33
C TYR A 11 12.02 12.47 -2.98
N ASP A 12 13.00 12.87 -2.16
CA ASP A 12 14.26 13.43 -2.66
C ASP A 12 15.23 12.31 -3.12
N PRO A 13 15.46 12.14 -4.43
CA PRO A 13 16.32 11.09 -4.95
C PRO A 13 17.80 11.53 -5.07
N SER A 14 18.21 12.66 -4.51
CA SER A 14 19.53 13.25 -4.73
C SER A 14 20.68 12.31 -4.43
N SER A 15 20.57 11.51 -3.36
CA SER A 15 21.58 10.51 -3.00
C SER A 15 21.64 9.38 -4.05
N LEU A 16 20.50 8.81 -4.43
CA LEU A 16 20.42 7.76 -5.45
C LEU A 16 20.97 8.25 -6.80
N VAL A 17 20.56 9.44 -7.24
CA VAL A 17 21.01 10.04 -8.50
C VAL A 17 22.52 10.26 -8.51
N SER A 18 23.06 10.86 -7.43
CA SER A 18 24.48 11.21 -7.38
C SER A 18 25.38 9.98 -7.19
N SER A 19 24.92 8.96 -6.46
CA SER A 19 25.72 7.77 -6.19
C SER A 19 25.68 6.73 -7.31
N GLN A 20 24.58 6.66 -8.07
CA GLN A 20 24.33 5.58 -9.03
C GLN A 20 24.23 6.03 -10.49
N ASN A 21 24.43 7.33 -10.76
CA ASN A 21 24.41 7.90 -12.13
C ASN A 21 23.12 7.55 -12.90
N VAL A 22 21.98 7.71 -12.27
CA VAL A 22 20.65 7.50 -12.85
C VAL A 22 19.87 8.82 -12.92
N ILE A 23 18.86 8.89 -13.80
CA ILE A 23 17.88 9.98 -13.80
C ILE A 23 16.64 9.47 -13.07
N VAL A 24 16.16 10.22 -12.08
CA VAL A 24 14.89 9.95 -11.42
C VAL A 24 13.88 11.01 -11.80
N VAL A 25 12.72 10.58 -12.26
CA VAL A 25 11.59 11.45 -12.61
C VAL A 25 10.46 11.16 -11.64
N THR A 26 10.14 12.10 -10.79
CA THR A 26 8.96 12.06 -9.93
C THR A 26 7.76 12.62 -10.69
N ILE A 27 6.63 11.93 -10.62
CA ILE A 27 5.41 12.32 -11.35
C ILE A 27 4.29 12.64 -10.38
N GLN A 28 3.41 13.55 -10.77
CA GLN A 28 2.15 13.83 -10.10
C GLN A 28 1.01 13.28 -10.96
N TYR A 29 -0.02 12.75 -10.31
CA TYR A 29 -1.22 12.22 -10.94
C TYR A 29 -2.44 12.54 -10.09
N ARG A 30 -3.62 12.52 -10.68
CA ARG A 30 -4.86 12.73 -9.94
C ARG A 30 -5.05 11.66 -8.88
N MET A 31 -5.45 12.07 -7.69
CA MET A 31 -5.59 11.23 -6.51
C MET A 31 -7.04 11.24 -5.99
N GLY A 32 -7.35 10.31 -5.09
CA GLY A 32 -8.67 10.18 -4.48
C GLY A 32 -9.77 10.04 -5.53
N PRO A 33 -10.92 10.73 -5.35
CA PRO A 33 -12.04 10.63 -6.28
C PRO A 33 -11.78 11.26 -7.65
N PHE A 34 -10.68 12.01 -7.81
CA PHE A 34 -10.27 12.54 -9.12
C PHE A 34 -9.42 11.56 -9.91
N GLY A 35 -8.75 10.64 -9.23
CA GLY A 35 -7.91 9.60 -9.83
C GLY A 35 -8.67 8.30 -10.09
N TRP A 36 -9.48 7.90 -9.16
CA TRP A 36 -10.24 6.64 -9.23
C TRP A 36 -11.65 6.84 -8.69
N PHE A 37 -12.60 6.89 -9.61
CA PHE A 37 -14.00 7.10 -9.28
C PHE A 37 -14.92 6.51 -10.33
N ARG A 38 -15.94 5.78 -9.88
CA ARG A 38 -16.97 5.23 -10.75
C ARG A 38 -18.36 5.51 -10.18
N HIS A 39 -19.26 5.91 -11.06
CA HIS A 39 -20.69 6.04 -10.79
C HIS A 39 -21.48 5.68 -12.05
N PRO A 40 -22.55 4.88 -11.97
CA PRO A 40 -23.29 4.42 -13.17
C PRO A 40 -23.81 5.54 -14.05
N ALA A 41 -24.11 6.71 -13.47
CA ALA A 41 -24.59 7.87 -14.22
C ALA A 41 -23.49 8.54 -15.07
N LEU A 42 -22.22 8.36 -14.75
CA LEU A 42 -21.08 8.93 -15.49
C LEU A 42 -20.64 8.03 -16.65
N VAL A 43 -21.03 6.76 -16.65
CA VAL A 43 -20.71 5.82 -17.73
C VAL A 43 -21.62 6.12 -18.92
N ASP A 44 -21.07 6.73 -19.98
CA ASP A 44 -21.76 7.05 -21.23
C ASP A 44 -21.18 6.20 -22.36
N ASN A 45 -22.04 5.42 -23.04
CA ASN A 45 -21.60 4.56 -24.15
C ASN A 45 -21.07 5.33 -25.36
N ASN A 46 -21.31 6.63 -25.45
CA ASN A 46 -20.78 7.49 -26.49
C ASN A 46 -19.42 8.12 -26.13
N SER A 47 -18.98 7.98 -24.89
CA SER A 47 -17.66 8.44 -24.45
C SER A 47 -16.55 7.44 -24.83
N SER A 48 -15.31 7.90 -24.83
CA SER A 48 -14.15 7.01 -25.03
C SER A 48 -14.07 5.90 -23.96
N LEU A 49 -13.29 4.87 -24.22
CA LEU A 49 -13.08 3.80 -23.25
C LEU A 49 -12.35 4.32 -22.01
N GLU A 50 -11.42 5.24 -22.22
CA GLU A 50 -10.67 5.92 -21.16
C GLU A 50 -11.62 6.72 -20.23
N ASP A 51 -12.54 7.51 -20.80
CA ASP A 51 -13.51 8.31 -20.03
C ASP A 51 -14.48 7.45 -19.22
N ARG A 52 -14.73 6.21 -19.65
CA ARG A 52 -15.62 5.27 -18.98
C ARG A 52 -14.90 4.40 -17.94
N SER A 53 -13.56 4.38 -17.96
CA SER A 53 -12.76 3.47 -17.15
C SER A 53 -12.88 3.74 -15.65
N GLY A 54 -12.96 5.02 -15.27
CA GLY A 54 -12.82 5.44 -13.88
C GLY A 54 -11.37 5.43 -13.37
N ASN A 55 -10.41 4.97 -14.18
CA ASN A 55 -8.99 4.79 -13.83
C ASN A 55 -8.14 6.01 -14.25
N PHE A 56 -8.59 7.21 -13.92
CA PHE A 56 -7.97 8.46 -14.41
C PHE A 56 -6.56 8.67 -13.87
N GLY A 57 -6.28 8.31 -12.61
CA GLY A 57 -4.94 8.38 -12.05
C GLY A 57 -3.96 7.43 -12.76
N THR A 58 -4.41 6.22 -13.13
CA THR A 58 -3.62 5.29 -13.94
C THR A 58 -3.37 5.84 -15.34
N LEU A 59 -4.37 6.46 -15.96
CA LEU A 59 -4.21 7.13 -17.27
C LEU A 59 -3.24 8.31 -17.19
N ASP A 60 -3.20 9.06 -16.08
CA ASP A 60 -2.22 10.13 -15.85
C ASP A 60 -0.80 9.57 -15.79
N THR A 61 -0.59 8.44 -15.08
CA THR A 61 0.74 7.79 -15.04
C THR A 61 1.16 7.26 -16.41
N ILE A 62 0.24 6.71 -17.20
CA ILE A 62 0.49 6.30 -18.59
C ILE A 62 0.85 7.53 -19.45
N SER A 63 0.19 8.66 -19.26
CA SER A 63 0.49 9.91 -19.96
C SER A 63 1.88 10.45 -19.61
N ALA A 64 2.27 10.36 -18.32
CA ALA A 64 3.63 10.71 -17.89
C ALA A 64 4.69 9.81 -18.55
N LEU A 65 4.44 8.50 -18.64
CA LEU A 65 5.35 7.58 -19.33
C LEU A 65 5.46 7.88 -20.83
N LYS A 66 4.36 8.23 -21.49
CA LYS A 66 4.39 8.70 -22.89
C LYS A 66 5.23 9.96 -23.05
N TRP A 67 5.12 10.90 -22.11
CA TRP A 67 5.94 12.10 -22.11
C TRP A 67 7.43 11.77 -21.90
N ILE A 68 7.76 10.88 -20.96
CA ILE A 68 9.12 10.40 -20.70
C ILE A 68 9.69 9.79 -21.98
N LYS A 69 8.98 8.89 -22.63
CA LYS A 69 9.40 8.26 -23.88
C LYS A 69 9.72 9.27 -24.98
N ALA A 70 8.92 10.32 -25.08
CA ALA A 70 9.10 11.35 -26.11
C ALA A 70 10.23 12.34 -25.80
N ASN A 71 10.55 12.61 -24.52
CA ASN A 71 11.35 13.76 -24.13
C ASN A 71 12.63 13.43 -23.37
N ILE A 72 12.72 12.26 -22.69
CA ILE A 72 13.79 12.00 -21.73
C ILE A 72 15.20 12.03 -22.34
N LYS A 73 15.30 11.78 -23.63
CA LYS A 73 16.58 11.90 -24.38
C LYS A 73 17.16 13.31 -24.31
N SER A 74 16.32 14.35 -24.29
CA SER A 74 16.75 15.74 -24.15
C SER A 74 17.33 16.07 -22.77
N PHE A 75 17.09 15.20 -21.79
CA PHE A 75 17.63 15.28 -20.42
C PHE A 75 18.82 14.32 -20.21
N GLY A 76 19.29 13.67 -21.27
CA GLY A 76 20.40 12.70 -21.21
C GLY A 76 19.98 11.28 -20.85
N GLY A 77 18.67 10.99 -20.74
CA GLY A 77 18.14 9.67 -20.46
C GLY A 77 17.93 8.81 -21.70
N ASP A 78 17.70 7.52 -21.47
CA ASP A 78 17.42 6.54 -22.50
C ASP A 78 15.92 6.19 -22.48
N PRO A 79 15.15 6.53 -23.53
CA PRO A 79 13.72 6.21 -23.62
C PRO A 79 13.45 4.70 -23.72
N ASP A 80 14.45 3.90 -24.06
CA ASP A 80 14.35 2.44 -24.17
C ASP A 80 14.91 1.73 -22.93
N ASN A 81 15.26 2.48 -21.87
CA ASN A 81 15.70 1.98 -20.58
C ASN A 81 14.99 2.67 -19.40
N VAL A 82 13.69 2.53 -19.32
CA VAL A 82 12.84 3.12 -18.26
C VAL A 82 12.47 2.07 -17.24
N THR A 83 12.80 2.33 -15.98
CA THR A 83 12.36 1.52 -14.82
C THR A 83 11.31 2.30 -14.06
N ILE A 84 10.15 1.69 -13.83
CA ILE A 84 9.12 2.25 -12.95
C ILE A 84 9.25 1.65 -11.56
N PHE A 85 9.09 2.48 -10.53
CA PHE A 85 9.11 2.01 -9.14
C PHE A 85 8.18 2.85 -8.27
N GLY A 86 7.70 2.28 -7.20
CA GLY A 86 6.80 2.95 -6.27
C GLY A 86 6.53 2.09 -5.06
N GLU A 87 6.20 2.77 -3.97
CA GLU A 87 5.94 2.17 -2.67
C GLU A 87 4.46 2.31 -2.28
N SER A 88 3.90 1.33 -1.55
CA SER A 88 2.51 1.33 -1.08
C SER A 88 1.53 1.50 -2.24
N ALA A 89 0.73 2.56 -2.22
CA ALA A 89 -0.14 2.93 -3.33
C ALA A 89 0.64 3.17 -4.64
N GLY A 90 1.87 3.67 -4.55
CA GLY A 90 2.78 3.76 -5.70
C GLY A 90 3.18 2.38 -6.23
N GLY A 91 3.43 1.41 -5.37
CA GLY A 91 3.64 0.01 -5.73
C GLY A 91 2.41 -0.60 -6.40
N HIS A 92 1.22 -0.32 -5.88
CA HIS A 92 -0.05 -0.70 -6.52
C HIS A 92 -0.17 -0.08 -7.94
N ASN A 93 0.19 1.19 -8.11
CA ASN A 93 0.18 1.83 -9.43
C ASN A 93 1.22 1.21 -10.39
N VAL A 94 2.39 0.79 -9.89
CA VAL A 94 3.35 0.01 -10.69
C VAL A 94 2.75 -1.32 -11.11
N THR A 95 2.06 -2.02 -10.21
CA THR A 95 1.33 -3.26 -10.53
C THR A 95 0.25 -3.02 -11.59
N ALA A 96 -0.49 -1.92 -11.48
CA ALA A 96 -1.49 -1.54 -12.46
C ALA A 96 -0.88 -1.29 -13.86
N LEU A 97 0.25 -0.59 -13.93
CA LEU A 97 0.98 -0.39 -15.18
C LEU A 97 1.54 -1.70 -15.74
N PHE A 98 2.04 -2.59 -14.87
CA PHE A 98 2.56 -3.90 -15.26
C PHE A 98 1.47 -4.78 -15.88
N ALA A 99 0.22 -4.68 -15.40
CA ALA A 99 -0.93 -5.42 -15.92
C ALA A 99 -1.69 -4.68 -17.05
N SER A 100 -1.43 -3.38 -17.26
CA SER A 100 -2.17 -2.58 -18.25
C SER A 100 -1.66 -2.77 -19.68
N PRO A 101 -2.50 -3.15 -20.65
CA PRO A 101 -2.11 -3.19 -22.05
C PRO A 101 -1.77 -1.80 -22.61
N LEU A 102 -2.32 -0.72 -22.05
CA LEU A 102 -2.07 0.66 -22.49
C LEU A 102 -0.68 1.17 -22.12
N ALA A 103 -0.01 0.52 -21.17
CA ALA A 103 1.36 0.86 -20.74
C ALA A 103 2.43 0.07 -21.51
N SER A 104 2.05 -0.78 -22.45
CA SER A 104 2.96 -1.64 -23.18
C SER A 104 4.01 -0.83 -23.97
N GLY A 105 5.28 -1.19 -23.77
CA GLY A 105 6.42 -0.54 -24.41
C GLY A 105 6.71 0.88 -23.92
N LEU A 106 6.12 1.30 -22.78
CA LEU A 106 6.41 2.59 -22.16
C LEU A 106 7.44 2.49 -21.02
N PHE A 107 7.68 1.29 -20.51
CA PHE A 107 8.69 0.99 -19.52
C PHE A 107 9.32 -0.39 -19.78
N HIS A 108 10.45 -0.68 -19.16
CA HIS A 108 11.30 -1.83 -19.49
C HIS A 108 11.63 -2.67 -18.26
N LYS A 109 11.36 -2.15 -17.05
CA LYS A 109 11.53 -2.84 -15.77
C LYS A 109 10.57 -2.24 -14.74
N ALA A 110 10.22 -3.02 -13.71
CA ALA A 110 9.30 -2.60 -12.67
C ALA A 110 9.82 -3.03 -11.27
N ILE A 111 9.66 -2.16 -10.27
CA ILE A 111 9.93 -2.46 -8.86
C ILE A 111 8.67 -2.09 -8.06
N VAL A 112 8.02 -3.07 -7.48
CA VAL A 112 6.84 -2.94 -6.63
C VAL A 112 7.29 -3.02 -5.18
N GLN A 113 7.26 -1.91 -4.45
CA GLN A 113 7.64 -1.85 -3.04
C GLN A 113 6.38 -1.83 -2.19
N SER A 114 6.15 -2.87 -1.40
CA SER A 114 5.00 -2.99 -0.49
C SER A 114 3.64 -2.71 -1.15
N GLY A 115 3.53 -3.04 -2.43
CA GLY A 115 2.34 -2.78 -3.23
C GLY A 115 1.21 -3.77 -2.92
N VAL A 116 -0.03 -3.31 -2.97
CA VAL A 116 -1.21 -4.19 -2.84
C VAL A 116 -1.54 -4.79 -4.21
N SER A 117 -1.81 -6.09 -4.27
CA SER A 117 -2.10 -6.80 -5.52
C SER A 117 -3.61 -7.04 -5.74
N SER A 118 -4.47 -6.12 -5.29
CA SER A 118 -5.92 -6.21 -5.44
C SER A 118 -6.50 -5.08 -6.28
N VAL A 119 -7.68 -5.30 -6.84
CA VAL A 119 -8.48 -4.33 -7.60
C VAL A 119 -9.82 -4.13 -6.91
N SER A 120 -10.46 -2.97 -7.08
CA SER A 120 -11.84 -2.78 -6.63
C SER A 120 -12.79 -3.27 -7.71
N SER A 121 -13.73 -4.17 -7.37
CA SER A 121 -14.72 -4.61 -8.34
C SER A 121 -15.60 -3.42 -8.80
N ILE A 122 -16.03 -3.46 -10.07
CA ILE A 122 -16.92 -2.44 -10.60
C ILE A 122 -18.23 -2.40 -9.81
N GLU A 123 -18.75 -3.57 -9.44
CA GLU A 123 -19.97 -3.69 -8.64
C GLU A 123 -19.85 -2.96 -7.31
N ALA A 124 -18.78 -3.24 -6.54
CA ALA A 124 -18.53 -2.60 -5.25
C ALA A 124 -18.27 -1.09 -5.37
N SER A 125 -17.65 -0.67 -6.48
CA SER A 125 -17.31 0.74 -6.69
C SER A 125 -18.48 1.61 -7.17
N GLU A 126 -19.46 1.00 -7.80
CA GLU A 126 -20.62 1.70 -8.35
C GLU A 126 -21.87 1.61 -7.47
N ASN A 127 -22.04 0.51 -6.69
CA ASN A 127 -23.31 0.19 -6.03
C ASN A 127 -23.18 0.03 -4.52
N TYR A 128 -24.30 0.08 -3.82
CA TYR A 128 -24.39 -0.29 -2.41
C TYR A 128 -24.07 -1.76 -2.24
N LEU A 129 -23.16 -2.07 -1.34
CA LEU A 129 -22.89 -3.44 -0.94
C LEU A 129 -23.91 -3.92 0.10
N PRO A 130 -24.21 -5.23 0.16
CA PRO A 130 -24.90 -5.83 1.28
C PRO A 130 -24.18 -5.50 2.60
N SER A 131 -24.93 -5.41 3.71
CA SER A 131 -24.42 -5.03 5.04
C SER A 131 -23.30 -5.94 5.57
N ASN A 132 -23.21 -7.16 5.05
CA ASN A 132 -22.16 -8.13 5.38
C ASN A 132 -20.93 -8.08 4.44
N LYS A 133 -20.92 -7.16 3.48
CA LYS A 133 -19.78 -6.93 2.59
C LYS A 133 -19.26 -5.52 2.79
N SER A 134 -17.96 -5.38 2.73
CA SER A 134 -17.27 -4.10 2.77
C SER A 134 -16.49 -3.86 1.49
N ALA A 135 -16.33 -2.60 1.14
CA ALA A 135 -15.42 -2.16 0.10
C ALA A 135 -14.32 -1.29 0.74
N PRO A 136 -13.12 -1.25 0.13
CA PRO A 136 -12.04 -0.39 0.61
C PRO A 136 -12.40 1.09 0.63
N THR A 137 -13.33 1.49 -0.24
CA THR A 137 -13.81 2.87 -0.37
C THR A 137 -15.31 2.87 -0.59
N ASP A 138 -15.94 3.99 -0.29
CA ASP A 138 -17.35 4.19 -0.62
C ASP A 138 -17.60 4.11 -2.12
N SER A 139 -18.73 3.55 -2.49
CA SER A 139 -19.19 3.50 -3.88
C SER A 139 -19.61 4.88 -4.39
N GLY A 140 -19.66 5.02 -5.71
CA GLY A 140 -20.17 6.26 -6.31
C GLY A 140 -21.58 6.63 -5.86
N LEU A 141 -22.46 5.65 -5.60
CA LEU A 141 -23.80 5.91 -5.06
C LEU A 141 -23.74 6.44 -3.62
N GLU A 142 -22.84 5.93 -2.78
CA GLU A 142 -22.68 6.40 -1.40
C GLU A 142 -22.09 7.81 -1.34
N ILE A 143 -21.10 8.10 -2.17
CA ILE A 143 -20.53 9.46 -2.30
C ILE A 143 -21.61 10.48 -2.71
N LEU A 144 -22.46 10.15 -3.69
CA LEU A 144 -23.57 11.04 -4.08
C LEU A 144 -24.54 11.26 -2.91
N ASN A 145 -24.88 10.23 -2.13
CA ASN A 145 -25.73 10.38 -0.94
C ASN A 145 -25.12 11.32 0.09
N LYS A 146 -23.83 11.15 0.39
CA LYS A 146 -23.12 12.03 1.34
C LYS A 146 -23.14 13.49 0.90
N ILE A 147 -23.00 13.76 -0.41
CA ILE A 147 -23.12 15.12 -0.94
C ILE A 147 -24.56 15.65 -0.84
N LEU A 148 -25.59 14.82 -1.06
CA LEU A 148 -26.98 15.21 -0.85
C LEU A 148 -27.24 15.62 0.62
N VAL A 149 -26.69 14.86 1.57
CA VAL A 149 -26.81 15.16 3.00
C VAL A 149 -26.04 16.42 3.37
N SER A 150 -24.79 16.55 2.93
CA SER A 150 -23.96 17.73 3.23
C SER A 150 -24.54 19.04 2.71
N ARG A 151 -25.26 19.00 1.58
CA ARG A 151 -25.98 20.14 1.02
C ARG A 151 -27.35 20.41 1.67
N GLY A 152 -27.76 19.61 2.66
CA GLY A 152 -29.07 19.70 3.31
C GLY A 152 -30.27 19.38 2.39
N ILE A 153 -30.01 18.70 1.25
CA ILE A 153 -31.06 18.23 0.33
C ILE A 153 -31.74 16.98 0.91
N ALA A 154 -31.02 16.20 1.66
CA ALA A 154 -31.49 15.06 2.42
C ALA A 154 -31.17 15.21 3.91
N GLU A 155 -32.10 14.74 4.77
CA GLU A 155 -31.93 14.77 6.23
C GLU A 155 -30.85 13.78 6.71
N ASP A 156 -30.80 12.61 6.06
CA ASP A 156 -29.88 11.52 6.35
C ASP A 156 -29.57 10.68 5.09
N VAL A 157 -28.74 9.66 5.25
CA VAL A 157 -28.31 8.76 4.17
C VAL A 157 -29.51 8.00 3.57
N GLU A 158 -30.49 7.57 4.38
CA GLU A 158 -31.66 6.83 3.89
C GLU A 158 -32.61 7.73 3.09
N ALA A 159 -32.80 8.97 3.52
CA ALA A 159 -33.52 9.99 2.74
C ALA A 159 -32.76 10.29 1.43
N ALA A 160 -31.44 10.41 1.48
CA ALA A 160 -30.59 10.60 0.30
C ALA A 160 -30.72 9.45 -0.72
N LYS A 161 -30.68 8.20 -0.28
CA LYS A 161 -30.93 7.02 -1.13
C LYS A 161 -32.29 7.12 -1.82
N THR A 162 -33.32 7.49 -1.07
CA THR A 162 -34.69 7.65 -1.62
C THR A 162 -34.75 8.75 -2.68
N ILE A 163 -34.08 9.86 -2.48
CA ILE A 163 -33.95 10.95 -3.45
C ILE A 163 -33.20 10.47 -4.68
N GLN A 164 -32.03 9.89 -4.47
CA GLN A 164 -31.15 9.41 -5.54
C GLN A 164 -31.85 8.37 -6.43
N MET A 165 -32.65 7.45 -5.85
CA MET A 165 -33.42 6.47 -6.61
C MET A 165 -34.43 7.08 -7.56
N LYS A 166 -34.95 8.28 -7.24
CA LYS A 166 -35.93 9.01 -8.09
C LYS A 166 -35.24 9.86 -9.16
N MET A 167 -33.97 10.19 -9.01
CA MET A 167 -33.22 10.96 -9.99
C MET A 167 -32.98 10.13 -11.26
N SER A 168 -33.19 10.75 -12.42
CA SER A 168 -32.76 10.22 -13.70
C SER A 168 -31.22 10.14 -13.80
N LYS A 169 -30.72 9.39 -14.76
CA LYS A 169 -29.28 9.30 -15.05
C LYS A 169 -28.66 10.68 -15.32
N SER A 170 -29.37 11.55 -16.07
CA SER A 170 -28.90 12.91 -16.36
C SER A 170 -28.84 13.76 -15.09
N GLU A 171 -29.86 13.73 -14.26
CA GLU A 171 -29.90 14.52 -13.01
C GLU A 171 -28.77 14.11 -12.06
N LYS A 172 -28.49 12.81 -11.93
CA LYS A 172 -27.32 12.32 -11.13
C LYS A 172 -25.99 12.81 -11.70
N LYS A 173 -25.84 12.74 -13.04
CA LYS A 173 -24.65 13.23 -13.73
C LYS A 173 -24.46 14.73 -13.50
N ASP A 174 -25.47 15.53 -13.71
CA ASP A 174 -25.44 17.00 -13.56
C ASP A 174 -25.15 17.36 -12.09
N PHE A 175 -25.74 16.63 -11.14
CA PHE A 175 -25.50 16.81 -9.72
C PHE A 175 -24.01 16.53 -9.36
N LEU A 176 -23.45 15.41 -9.80
CA LEU A 176 -22.04 15.08 -9.57
C LEU A 176 -21.09 16.11 -10.21
N TYR A 177 -21.38 16.59 -11.42
CA TYR A 177 -20.61 17.66 -12.05
C TYR A 177 -20.75 19.02 -11.37
N SER A 178 -21.80 19.22 -10.58
CA SER A 178 -21.98 20.44 -9.77
C SER A 178 -21.23 20.38 -8.44
N ALA A 179 -20.70 19.20 -8.05
CA ALA A 179 -19.98 19.04 -6.80
C ALA A 179 -18.62 19.75 -6.85
N THR A 180 -18.30 20.43 -5.78
CA THR A 180 -16.97 21.04 -5.60
C THR A 180 -15.92 19.97 -5.27
N SER A 181 -14.65 20.31 -5.44
CA SER A 181 -13.55 19.42 -5.03
C SER A 181 -13.59 19.10 -3.53
N GLU A 182 -13.93 20.10 -2.71
CA GLU A 182 -14.07 19.96 -1.27
C GLU A 182 -15.17 18.95 -0.90
N GLU A 183 -16.35 19.06 -1.51
CA GLU A 183 -17.48 18.14 -1.28
C GLU A 183 -17.12 16.70 -1.65
N LEU A 184 -16.44 16.49 -2.79
CA LEU A 184 -16.02 15.15 -3.21
C LEU A 184 -14.97 14.55 -2.27
N VAL A 185 -13.98 15.34 -1.86
CA VAL A 185 -12.95 14.89 -0.92
C VAL A 185 -13.56 14.62 0.45
N THR A 186 -14.40 15.51 0.95
CA THR A 186 -15.09 15.36 2.24
C THR A 186 -16.00 14.13 2.24
N ALA A 187 -16.77 13.92 1.17
CA ALA A 187 -17.63 12.74 1.04
C ALA A 187 -16.82 11.42 1.07
N LEU A 188 -15.59 11.41 0.52
CA LEU A 188 -14.71 10.26 0.57
C LEU A 188 -14.09 10.04 1.95
N LEU A 189 -13.80 11.13 2.70
CA LEU A 189 -12.99 11.06 3.93
C LEU A 189 -13.82 11.07 5.23
N ASN A 190 -15.04 11.64 5.23
CA ASN A 190 -15.78 11.99 6.44
C ASN A 190 -16.14 10.83 7.39
N ASP A 191 -16.31 9.61 6.90
CA ASP A 191 -16.65 8.48 7.78
C ASP A 191 -15.41 7.74 8.27
N ARG A 192 -14.25 8.09 7.73
CA ARG A 192 -12.98 7.38 7.98
C ARG A 192 -11.79 8.33 7.80
N PRO A 193 -11.70 9.45 8.56
CA PRO A 193 -10.65 10.44 8.35
C PRO A 193 -9.23 9.85 8.47
N GLU A 194 -9.06 8.73 9.16
CA GLU A 194 -7.80 8.03 9.31
C GLU A 194 -7.66 6.78 8.43
N GLN A 195 -8.78 6.23 7.93
CA GLN A 195 -8.78 5.29 6.80
C GLN A 195 -9.02 6.09 5.53
N VAL A 196 -8.01 6.78 5.15
CA VAL A 196 -7.92 7.14 3.76
C VAL A 196 -7.83 5.83 3.01
N GLY A 197 -9.00 5.26 2.74
CA GLY A 197 -9.09 4.00 2.02
C GLY A 197 -8.30 4.17 0.74
N MET A 198 -7.32 3.32 0.50
CA MET A 198 -6.53 3.38 -0.72
C MET A 198 -7.48 3.22 -1.90
N THR A 199 -7.61 4.27 -2.71
CA THR A 199 -8.34 4.14 -3.97
C THR A 199 -7.59 3.16 -4.87
N ARG A 200 -8.31 2.17 -5.38
CA ARG A 200 -7.75 1.09 -6.20
C ARG A 200 -8.25 1.19 -7.63
N VAL A 201 -7.52 0.56 -8.53
CA VAL A 201 -7.93 0.48 -9.94
C VAL A 201 -9.15 -0.43 -10.12
N PHE A 202 -9.88 -0.20 -11.19
CA PHE A 202 -11.06 -0.98 -11.60
C PHE A 202 -10.72 -1.86 -12.79
N PRO A 203 -11.15 -3.15 -12.81
CA PRO A 203 -10.99 -4.03 -13.95
C PRO A 203 -12.06 -3.70 -15.01
N ASP A 204 -11.87 -2.55 -15.68
CA ASP A 204 -12.81 -1.96 -16.64
C ASP A 204 -12.77 -2.61 -18.03
N GLY A 205 -11.85 -3.55 -18.27
CA GLY A 205 -11.66 -4.25 -19.52
C GLY A 205 -10.82 -3.51 -20.55
N HIS A 206 -10.38 -2.27 -20.25
CA HIS A 206 -9.58 -1.43 -21.14
C HIS A 206 -8.26 -0.98 -20.53
N VAL A 207 -8.31 -0.25 -19.41
CA VAL A 207 -7.10 0.18 -18.67
C VAL A 207 -6.55 -1.00 -17.88
N ILE A 208 -7.40 -1.73 -17.20
CA ILE A 208 -7.11 -2.99 -16.52
C ILE A 208 -8.07 -4.06 -17.06
N LEU A 209 -7.55 -5.20 -17.48
CA LEU A 209 -8.36 -6.30 -18.03
C LEU A 209 -9.38 -6.82 -17.00
N GLU A 210 -10.52 -7.37 -17.46
CA GLU A 210 -11.67 -7.72 -16.62
C GLU A 210 -11.34 -8.62 -15.42
N GLY A 211 -10.39 -9.55 -15.58
CA GLY A 211 -9.97 -10.44 -14.49
C GLY A 211 -8.99 -9.82 -13.48
N GLY A 212 -8.65 -8.53 -13.64
CA GLY A 212 -7.71 -7.82 -12.75
C GLY A 212 -6.29 -8.42 -12.76
N PHE A 213 -5.55 -8.17 -11.67
CA PHE A 213 -4.14 -8.58 -11.60
C PHE A 213 -3.95 -10.10 -11.52
N ALA A 214 -4.78 -10.80 -10.75
CA ALA A 214 -4.69 -12.25 -10.59
C ALA A 214 -4.84 -12.99 -11.92
N GLU A 215 -5.79 -12.55 -12.75
CA GLU A 215 -5.97 -13.11 -14.08
C GLU A 215 -4.81 -12.71 -15.02
N ALA A 216 -4.33 -11.46 -14.94
CA ALA A 216 -3.20 -11.01 -15.74
C ALA A 216 -1.94 -11.83 -15.44
N TYR A 217 -1.69 -12.19 -14.20
CA TYR A 217 -0.57 -13.04 -13.79
C TYR A 217 -0.74 -14.48 -14.25
N SER A 218 -1.91 -15.08 -13.98
CA SER A 218 -2.19 -16.48 -14.33
C SER A 218 -2.25 -16.74 -15.85
N LYS A 219 -2.73 -15.77 -16.63
CA LYS A 219 -2.76 -15.86 -18.10
C LYS A 219 -1.52 -15.28 -18.77
N ASN A 220 -0.57 -14.76 -17.99
CA ASN A 220 0.64 -14.10 -18.48
C ASN A 220 0.35 -12.99 -19.52
N THR A 221 -0.73 -12.21 -19.30
CA THR A 221 -1.15 -11.07 -20.14
C THR A 221 -0.58 -9.73 -19.65
N ILE A 222 0.49 -9.77 -18.90
CA ILE A 222 1.25 -8.64 -18.36
C ILE A 222 2.21 -8.05 -19.40
N ASN A 223 2.76 -6.89 -19.09
CA ASN A 223 3.93 -6.35 -19.78
C ASN A 223 5.16 -7.20 -19.41
N LYS A 224 5.74 -7.92 -20.38
CA LYS A 224 6.79 -8.93 -20.16
C LYS A 224 8.15 -8.27 -19.93
N VAL A 225 8.32 -7.60 -18.80
CA VAL A 225 9.54 -6.93 -18.38
C VAL A 225 10.01 -7.51 -17.03
N PRO A 226 11.32 -7.47 -16.71
CA PRO A 226 11.80 -7.85 -15.39
C PRO A 226 11.08 -7.11 -14.28
N ILE A 227 10.77 -7.82 -13.17
CA ILE A 227 10.06 -7.24 -12.04
C ILE A 227 10.69 -7.66 -10.71
N ILE A 228 10.72 -6.72 -9.76
CA ILE A 228 11.01 -6.96 -8.34
C ILE A 228 9.72 -6.72 -7.56
N PHE A 229 9.32 -7.67 -6.71
CA PHE A 229 8.31 -7.48 -5.68
C PHE A 229 9.00 -7.37 -4.32
N GLY A 230 8.54 -6.45 -3.49
CA GLY A 230 9.11 -6.28 -2.17
C GLY A 230 8.06 -5.99 -1.10
N THR A 231 8.44 -6.27 0.13
CA THR A 231 7.68 -5.99 1.35
C THR A 231 8.63 -5.70 2.50
N ASN A 232 8.12 -5.11 3.57
CA ASN A 232 8.84 -4.94 4.82
C ASN A 232 8.43 -6.04 5.81
N LYS A 233 9.31 -6.41 6.73
CA LYS A 233 9.08 -7.47 7.73
C LYS A 233 7.88 -7.16 8.63
N ASP A 234 7.72 -5.90 9.00
CA ASP A 234 6.76 -5.42 9.99
C ASP A 234 5.76 -4.41 9.42
N GLU A 235 5.26 -4.62 8.19
CA GLU A 235 4.35 -3.71 7.46
C GLU A 235 3.26 -3.12 8.36
N ASN A 236 2.56 -3.97 9.10
CA ASN A 236 1.40 -3.61 9.91
C ASN A 236 1.73 -2.71 11.11
N LYS A 237 2.97 -2.75 11.61
CA LYS A 237 3.39 -1.91 12.74
C LYS A 237 3.29 -0.42 12.42
N PHE A 238 3.44 -0.01 11.15
CA PHE A 238 3.22 1.38 10.76
C PHE A 238 1.83 1.90 11.18
N PHE A 239 0.80 1.10 10.92
CA PHE A 239 -0.58 1.46 11.22
C PHE A 239 -0.90 1.27 12.69
N ASN A 240 -0.46 0.16 13.28
CA ASN A 240 -0.79 -0.21 14.66
C ASN A 240 0.03 0.56 15.70
N SER A 241 1.20 1.09 15.36
CA SER A 241 1.98 1.92 16.29
C SER A 241 1.28 3.21 16.67
N ALA A 242 0.46 3.76 15.79
CA ALA A 242 -0.34 4.96 16.07
C ALA A 242 -1.70 4.65 16.74
N ASN A 243 -2.04 3.36 16.92
CA ASN A 243 -3.33 2.93 17.41
C ASN A 243 -3.44 3.02 18.95
N PRO A 244 -4.32 3.88 19.54
CA PRO A 244 -4.44 4.04 20.97
C PRO A 244 -4.98 2.80 21.70
N ASN A 245 -5.54 1.82 21.00
CA ASN A 245 -5.90 0.53 21.59
C ASN A 245 -4.67 -0.36 21.85
N PHE A 246 -3.57 -0.10 21.14
CA PHE A 246 -2.34 -0.89 21.25
C PHE A 246 -1.20 -0.14 21.90
N VAL A 247 -1.18 1.19 21.80
CA VAL A 247 -0.07 2.03 22.26
C VAL A 247 -0.58 3.24 23.03
N GLU A 248 -0.07 3.43 24.24
CA GLU A 248 -0.27 4.65 25.00
C GLU A 248 0.69 5.75 24.51
N TRP A 249 0.14 6.92 24.20
CA TRP A 249 0.88 8.10 23.76
C TRP A 249 0.73 9.23 24.78
N ALA A 250 1.74 10.09 24.90
CA ALA A 250 1.71 11.27 25.75
C ALA A 250 2.33 12.46 25.02
N PRO A 251 1.95 13.71 25.37
CA PRO A 251 2.53 14.91 24.79
C PRO A 251 4.06 14.90 24.90
N ALA A 252 4.73 15.17 23.78
CA ALA A 252 6.17 15.28 23.74
C ALA A 252 6.68 16.45 24.60
N LYS A 253 7.86 16.28 25.21
CA LYS A 253 8.49 17.29 26.09
C LYS A 253 9.89 17.63 25.59
N GLY A 254 10.39 18.82 26.00
CA GLY A 254 11.76 19.25 25.76
C GLY A 254 12.10 19.35 24.27
N LEU A 255 13.24 18.76 23.89
CA LEU A 255 13.79 18.86 22.54
C LEU A 255 12.86 18.28 21.46
N PHE A 256 12.13 17.22 21.76
CA PHE A 256 11.22 16.59 20.82
C PHE A 256 10.06 17.52 20.43
N ARG A 257 9.43 18.18 21.41
CA ARG A 257 8.39 19.18 21.13
C ARG A 257 8.96 20.39 20.35
N THR A 258 10.16 20.85 20.69
CA THR A 258 10.83 21.92 19.95
C THR A 258 11.16 21.52 18.51
N ALA A 259 11.35 20.24 18.27
CA ALA A 259 11.58 19.67 16.94
C ALA A 259 10.30 19.38 16.15
N GLY A 260 9.11 19.74 16.67
CA GLY A 260 7.83 19.53 16.00
C GLY A 260 7.24 18.13 16.17
N ILE A 261 7.69 17.38 17.18
CA ILE A 261 7.08 16.11 17.56
C ILE A 261 6.10 16.39 18.70
N ASP A 262 4.81 16.26 18.43
CA ASP A 262 3.76 16.60 19.40
C ASP A 262 3.51 15.49 20.43
N GLN A 263 3.64 14.23 20.00
CA GLN A 263 3.40 13.07 20.85
C GLN A 263 4.54 12.07 20.81
N MET A 264 4.71 11.33 21.91
CA MET A 264 5.73 10.29 22.07
C MET A 264 5.10 9.03 22.63
N PRO A 265 5.53 7.82 22.20
CA PRO A 265 5.04 6.58 22.77
C PRO A 265 5.49 6.45 24.23
N VAL A 266 4.60 5.93 25.07
CA VAL A 266 4.84 5.69 26.49
C VAL A 266 4.90 4.20 26.79
N LYS A 267 4.03 3.40 26.13
CA LYS A 267 3.93 1.97 26.42
C LYS A 267 3.17 1.24 25.31
N ILE A 268 3.61 0.04 24.94
CA ILE A 268 2.79 -0.93 24.23
C ILE A 268 1.89 -1.60 25.30
N ILE A 269 0.55 -1.53 25.13
CA ILE A 269 -0.43 -1.93 26.15
C ILE A 269 -0.31 -3.41 26.44
N ASP A 270 -0.38 -4.26 25.41
CA ASP A 270 -0.15 -5.70 25.49
C ASP A 270 0.90 -6.07 24.42
N PRO A 271 2.18 -6.22 24.81
CA PRO A 271 3.24 -6.50 23.86
C PRO A 271 3.12 -7.83 23.12
N ASP A 272 2.58 -8.88 23.73
CA ASP A 272 2.47 -10.20 23.10
C ASP A 272 1.31 -10.24 22.09
N TYR A 273 0.20 -9.60 22.43
CA TYR A 273 -0.91 -9.36 21.50
C TYR A 273 -0.46 -8.50 20.32
N TYR A 274 0.25 -7.39 20.60
CA TYR A 274 0.78 -6.48 19.58
C TYR A 274 1.69 -7.20 18.58
N ASP A 275 2.62 -7.99 19.07
CA ASP A 275 3.53 -8.77 18.22
C ASP A 275 2.77 -9.80 17.38
N ALA A 276 1.75 -10.45 17.95
CA ALA A 276 0.97 -11.45 17.23
C ALA A 276 0.17 -10.84 16.07
N ILE A 277 -0.62 -9.79 16.32
CA ILE A 277 -1.46 -9.17 15.27
C ILE A 277 -0.60 -8.55 14.16
N ASN A 278 0.55 -7.96 14.51
CA ASN A 278 1.46 -7.39 13.52
C ASN A 278 2.17 -8.45 12.68
N PHE A 279 2.54 -9.59 13.28
CA PHE A 279 3.10 -10.71 12.55
C PHE A 279 2.12 -11.24 11.50
N TYR A 280 0.85 -11.47 11.88
CA TYR A 280 -0.14 -11.99 10.93
C TYR A 280 -0.51 -10.96 9.86
N GLY A 281 -0.75 -9.70 10.23
CA GLY A 281 -1.03 -8.65 9.27
C GLY A 281 0.10 -8.48 8.24
N SER A 282 1.36 -8.41 8.70
CA SER A 282 2.52 -8.31 7.81
C SER A 282 2.74 -9.59 6.99
N GLY A 283 2.46 -10.76 7.56
CA GLY A 283 2.56 -12.05 6.87
C GLY A 283 1.57 -12.18 5.72
N PHE A 284 0.31 -11.82 5.93
CA PHE A 284 -0.70 -11.80 4.87
C PHE A 284 -0.40 -10.73 3.82
N TRP A 285 0.16 -9.57 4.22
CA TRP A 285 0.65 -8.57 3.27
C TRP A 285 1.75 -9.15 2.38
N LYS A 286 2.79 -9.78 2.97
CA LYS A 286 3.86 -10.45 2.21
C LYS A 286 3.28 -11.50 1.25
N ASN A 287 2.38 -12.36 1.72
CA ASN A 287 1.74 -13.36 0.87
C ASN A 287 1.03 -12.74 -0.34
N SER A 288 0.24 -11.68 -0.13
CA SER A 288 -0.57 -11.08 -1.20
C SER A 288 0.24 -10.17 -2.13
N ALA A 289 1.23 -9.45 -1.59
CA ALA A 289 2.01 -8.46 -2.33
C ALA A 289 3.24 -9.06 -3.02
N VAL A 290 3.79 -10.16 -2.51
CA VAL A 290 5.07 -10.72 -2.98
C VAL A 290 4.95 -12.19 -3.34
N ASP A 291 4.61 -13.05 -2.38
CA ASP A 291 4.78 -14.50 -2.55
C ASP A 291 3.82 -15.07 -3.59
N THR A 292 2.54 -14.71 -3.51
CA THR A 292 1.53 -15.18 -4.47
C THR A 292 1.75 -14.63 -5.89
N PRO A 293 1.98 -13.32 -6.11
CA PRO A 293 2.30 -12.80 -7.43
C PRO A 293 3.55 -13.43 -8.04
N ALA A 294 4.64 -13.53 -7.28
CA ALA A 294 5.91 -14.08 -7.76
C ALA A 294 5.76 -15.56 -8.15
N ARG A 295 5.13 -16.37 -7.29
CA ARG A 295 4.87 -17.78 -7.57
C ARG A 295 4.05 -17.97 -8.84
N ILE A 296 2.91 -17.27 -8.97
CA ILE A 296 2.03 -17.40 -10.13
C ILE A 296 2.74 -16.97 -11.41
N LEU A 297 3.50 -15.88 -11.39
CA LEU A 297 4.24 -15.41 -12.56
C LEU A 297 5.28 -16.43 -13.02
N VAL A 298 6.06 -17.00 -12.10
CA VAL A 298 7.07 -18.01 -12.43
C VAL A 298 6.43 -19.31 -12.94
N GLU A 299 5.32 -19.78 -12.33
CA GLU A 299 4.53 -20.91 -12.80
C GLU A 299 4.04 -20.71 -14.24
N ASN A 300 3.73 -19.48 -14.63
CA ASN A 300 3.26 -19.12 -15.96
C ASN A 300 4.38 -18.64 -16.91
N GLY A 301 5.65 -18.92 -16.57
CA GLY A 301 6.79 -18.73 -17.44
C GLY A 301 7.38 -17.33 -17.45
N HIS A 302 7.07 -16.46 -16.48
CA HIS A 302 7.73 -15.18 -16.30
C HIS A 302 8.96 -15.33 -15.38
N GLU A 303 10.07 -15.81 -15.96
CA GLU A 303 11.30 -16.14 -15.20
C GLU A 303 12.07 -14.94 -14.66
N GLN A 304 11.80 -13.72 -15.14
CA GLN A 304 12.51 -12.50 -14.73
C GLN A 304 11.84 -11.84 -13.53
N THR A 305 11.52 -12.67 -12.52
CA THR A 305 10.86 -12.26 -11.28
C THR A 305 11.86 -12.35 -10.13
N PHE A 306 11.98 -11.27 -9.37
CA PHE A 306 12.80 -11.15 -8.18
C PHE A 306 11.93 -10.70 -7.01
N ALA A 307 12.39 -10.95 -5.78
CA ALA A 307 11.70 -10.46 -4.61
C ALA A 307 12.65 -10.06 -3.49
N TYR A 308 12.20 -9.17 -2.57
CA TYR A 308 12.91 -8.84 -1.34
C TYR A 308 11.97 -8.74 -0.15
N ARG A 309 12.57 -8.87 1.07
CA ARG A 309 11.99 -8.41 2.32
C ARG A 309 13.00 -7.50 3.01
N PHE A 310 12.53 -6.30 3.37
CA PHE A 310 13.30 -5.34 4.15
C PHE A 310 13.10 -5.62 5.63
N ASP A 311 14.18 -6.01 6.31
CA ASP A 311 14.13 -6.49 7.69
C ASP A 311 14.76 -5.53 8.70
N TRP A 312 15.39 -4.43 8.25
CA TRP A 312 16.10 -3.50 9.13
C TRP A 312 15.18 -2.93 10.21
N ASP A 313 15.49 -3.23 11.46
CA ASP A 313 14.70 -2.84 12.64
C ASP A 313 15.56 -2.34 13.82
N GLU A 314 16.84 -2.01 13.62
CA GLU A 314 17.75 -1.53 14.66
C GLU A 314 17.45 -0.09 15.09
N LEU A 315 16.23 0.14 15.51
CA LEU A 315 15.74 1.40 16.02
C LEU A 315 16.16 1.61 17.48
N ARG A 316 16.12 2.84 17.93
CA ARG A 316 16.50 3.16 19.31
C ARG A 316 15.36 2.97 20.29
N GLU A 317 15.72 2.91 21.58
CA GLU A 317 14.75 3.09 22.65
C GLU A 317 14.43 4.57 22.87
N VAL A 318 13.16 4.90 23.06
CA VAL A 318 12.65 6.26 23.34
C VAL A 318 11.67 6.21 24.50
N ASN A 319 11.92 6.99 25.56
CA ASN A 319 11.11 7.04 26.78
C ASN A 319 10.86 5.66 27.45
N GLY A 320 11.79 4.72 27.33
CA GLY A 320 11.63 3.36 27.84
C GLY A 320 10.82 2.44 26.92
N VAL A 321 10.43 2.92 25.74
CA VAL A 321 9.78 2.12 24.68
C VAL A 321 10.81 1.72 23.64
N ASP A 322 10.95 0.44 23.41
CA ASP A 322 11.78 -0.12 22.35
C ASP A 322 11.09 0.11 20.99
N LEU A 323 11.65 1.02 20.18
CA LEU A 323 11.11 1.30 18.84
C LEU A 323 11.32 0.13 17.86
N SER A 324 12.30 -0.75 18.09
CA SER A 324 12.46 -1.96 17.28
C SER A 324 11.25 -2.89 17.43
N ARG A 325 10.70 -2.99 18.65
CA ARG A 325 9.46 -3.73 18.89
C ARG A 325 8.23 -2.96 18.42
N LEU A 326 8.17 -1.64 18.69
CA LEU A 326 7.00 -0.81 18.38
C LEU A 326 6.83 -0.58 16.87
N VAL A 327 7.89 -0.21 16.19
CA VAL A 327 7.90 0.19 14.77
C VAL A 327 8.51 -0.90 13.91
N GLY A 328 9.65 -1.45 14.32
CA GLY A 328 10.37 -2.46 13.54
C GLY A 328 10.69 -2.01 12.12
N ALA A 329 10.79 -2.94 11.20
CA ALA A 329 10.87 -2.70 9.76
C ALA A 329 9.47 -2.39 9.20
N ALA A 330 8.88 -1.25 9.62
CA ALA A 330 7.51 -0.88 9.30
C ALA A 330 7.33 -0.46 7.84
N HIS A 331 6.07 -0.41 7.39
CA HIS A 331 5.67 0.11 6.08
C HIS A 331 6.32 1.45 5.75
N ALA A 332 6.79 1.59 4.52
CA ALA A 332 7.43 2.80 3.97
C ALA A 332 8.82 3.14 4.54
N LEU A 333 9.34 2.38 5.52
CA LEU A 333 10.65 2.67 6.13
C LEU A 333 11.81 2.48 5.14
N GLU A 334 11.70 1.54 4.22
CA GLU A 334 12.70 1.27 3.20
C GLU A 334 12.88 2.43 2.20
N ILE A 335 11.90 3.34 2.08
CA ILE A 335 12.01 4.53 1.22
C ILE A 335 13.23 5.37 1.61
N LEU A 336 13.50 5.51 2.92
CA LEU A 336 14.67 6.24 3.41
C LEU A 336 15.97 5.63 2.89
N PHE A 337 16.02 4.31 2.79
CA PHE A 337 17.20 3.57 2.33
C PHE A 337 17.34 3.60 0.81
N VAL A 338 16.24 3.48 0.06
CA VAL A 338 16.23 3.57 -1.40
C VAL A 338 16.61 4.99 -1.84
N MET A 339 16.04 6.02 -1.23
CA MET A 339 16.33 7.42 -1.56
C MET A 339 17.64 7.91 -0.95
N GLY A 340 18.12 7.31 0.15
CA GLY A 340 19.32 7.73 0.88
C GLY A 340 19.11 9.05 1.64
N THR A 341 17.88 9.34 2.08
CA THR A 341 17.49 10.63 2.68
C THR A 341 17.53 10.59 4.20
N PHE A 342 18.72 10.55 4.78
CA PHE A 342 18.93 10.51 6.23
C PHE A 342 19.28 11.86 6.88
N ASP A 343 19.26 12.94 6.12
CA ASP A 343 19.74 14.26 6.59
C ASP A 343 18.73 14.99 7.49
N ASN A 344 17.47 14.53 7.54
CA ASN A 344 16.50 15.09 8.46
C ASN A 344 16.90 14.80 9.91
N PHE A 345 17.20 15.87 10.68
CA PHE A 345 17.64 15.75 12.06
C PHE A 345 16.62 15.03 12.96
N ILE A 346 15.32 15.24 12.72
CA ILE A 346 14.24 14.61 13.49
C ILE A 346 14.26 13.11 13.25
N ILE A 347 14.24 12.69 11.98
CA ILE A 347 14.31 11.27 11.59
C ILE A 347 15.55 10.62 12.18
N LYS A 348 16.72 11.25 11.99
CA LYS A 348 17.99 10.74 12.51
C LYS A 348 18.00 10.60 14.03
N SER A 349 17.51 11.60 14.74
CA SER A 349 17.53 11.60 16.21
C SER A 349 16.45 10.71 16.82
N PHE A 350 15.34 10.49 16.13
CA PHE A 350 14.22 9.69 16.61
C PHE A 350 14.41 8.21 16.30
N LEU A 351 14.85 7.87 15.11
CA LEU A 351 14.95 6.47 14.68
C LEU A 351 16.27 5.81 15.08
N PHE A 352 17.42 6.50 14.96
CA PHE A 352 18.71 5.85 15.07
C PHE A 352 19.33 5.96 16.47
N GLY A 353 19.80 4.81 16.98
CA GLY A 353 20.62 4.70 18.18
C GLY A 353 22.10 4.96 17.91
N ARG A 354 22.88 4.98 19.00
CA ARG A 354 24.35 5.00 18.87
C ARG A 354 24.81 3.66 18.28
N GLY A 355 25.39 3.68 17.09
CA GLY A 355 25.95 2.51 16.43
C GLY A 355 25.09 1.93 15.31
N SER A 356 23.77 2.17 15.25
CA SER A 356 22.92 1.67 14.16
C SER A 356 22.94 2.54 12.91
N PHE A 357 23.28 3.84 13.04
CA PHE A 357 23.23 4.77 11.91
C PHE A 357 24.23 4.45 10.78
N ARG A 358 25.48 4.09 11.13
CA ARG A 358 26.50 3.78 10.11
C ARG A 358 26.16 2.49 9.35
N PRO A 359 25.78 1.37 10.00
CA PRO A 359 25.26 0.19 9.30
C PRO A 359 24.03 0.45 8.44
N ALA A 360 23.11 1.34 8.87
CA ALA A 360 21.98 1.75 8.05
C ALA A 360 22.40 2.49 6.78
N LEU A 361 23.39 3.40 6.85
CA LEU A 361 23.94 4.07 5.67
C LEU A 361 24.60 3.08 4.69
N GLU A 362 25.30 2.08 5.23
CA GLU A 362 25.90 1.01 4.43
C GLU A 362 24.83 0.18 3.75
N LEU A 363 23.78 -0.23 4.46
CA LEU A 363 22.63 -0.93 3.91
C LEU A 363 21.94 -0.09 2.82
N SER A 364 21.73 1.20 3.05
CA SER A 364 21.19 2.12 2.05
C SER A 364 22.00 2.15 0.76
N SER A 365 23.33 2.28 0.89
CA SER A 365 24.25 2.25 -0.27
C SER A 365 24.14 0.93 -1.05
N ASN A 366 24.01 -0.19 -0.33
CA ASN A 366 23.86 -1.53 -0.93
C ASN A 366 22.50 -1.65 -1.66
N ILE A 367 21.42 -1.17 -1.06
CA ILE A 367 20.08 -1.14 -1.67
C ILE A 367 20.10 -0.29 -2.95
N GLN A 368 20.65 0.92 -2.89
CA GLN A 368 20.78 1.80 -4.05
C GLN A 368 21.57 1.13 -5.18
N SER A 369 22.63 0.39 -4.84
CA SER A 369 23.42 -0.37 -5.81
C SER A 369 22.62 -1.49 -6.49
N TYR A 370 21.79 -2.23 -5.77
CA TYR A 370 20.91 -3.24 -6.37
C TYR A 370 19.81 -2.61 -7.25
N TRP A 371 19.17 -1.52 -6.80
CA TRP A 371 18.14 -0.82 -7.57
C TRP A 371 18.71 -0.28 -8.88
N ALA A 372 19.90 0.31 -8.83
CA ALA A 372 20.55 0.83 -10.02
C ALA A 372 20.99 -0.29 -10.98
N GLU A 373 21.59 -1.37 -10.47
CA GLU A 373 21.98 -2.50 -11.32
C GLU A 373 20.76 -3.12 -12.01
N PHE A 374 19.64 -3.27 -11.28
CA PHE A 374 18.39 -3.70 -11.88
C PHE A 374 17.88 -2.71 -12.92
N ALA A 375 17.95 -1.40 -12.66
CA ALA A 375 17.55 -0.38 -13.60
C ALA A 375 18.41 -0.38 -14.87
N TYR A 376 19.69 -0.69 -14.78
CA TYR A 376 20.57 -0.83 -15.93
C TYR A 376 20.31 -2.11 -16.72
N THR A 377 20.21 -3.24 -16.05
CA THR A 377 20.35 -4.56 -16.71
C THR A 377 19.07 -5.41 -16.69
N GLY A 378 18.10 -5.12 -15.80
CA GLY A 378 16.94 -5.98 -15.50
C GLY A 378 17.28 -7.15 -14.55
N ASN A 379 18.49 -7.16 -13.99
CA ASN A 379 18.94 -8.16 -13.01
C ASN A 379 19.74 -7.47 -11.90
N PRO A 380 19.30 -7.50 -10.64
CA PRO A 380 20.02 -6.83 -9.55
C PRO A 380 21.37 -7.46 -9.25
N GLY A 381 21.58 -8.73 -9.62
CA GLY A 381 22.85 -9.44 -9.56
C GLY A 381 23.58 -9.31 -8.23
N LYS A 382 24.74 -8.67 -8.25
CA LYS A 382 25.56 -8.36 -7.09
C LYS A 382 25.73 -6.85 -6.89
N GLY A 383 24.77 -6.05 -7.37
CA GLY A 383 24.85 -4.60 -7.40
C GLY A 383 25.83 -4.06 -8.44
N THR A 384 25.84 -2.75 -8.63
CA THR A 384 26.64 -2.05 -9.66
C THR A 384 28.15 -2.31 -9.55
N ASN A 385 28.66 -2.59 -8.35
CA ASN A 385 30.06 -2.86 -8.10
C ASN A 385 30.42 -4.35 -8.10
N ASN A 386 29.46 -5.23 -8.36
CA ASN A 386 29.61 -6.70 -8.33
C ASN A 386 30.21 -7.25 -7.01
N ALA A 387 29.96 -6.56 -5.90
CA ALA A 387 30.57 -6.84 -4.59
C ALA A 387 29.58 -7.37 -3.55
N LEU A 388 28.28 -7.27 -3.81
CA LEU A 388 27.24 -7.66 -2.87
C LEU A 388 26.88 -9.16 -3.00
N PRO A 389 26.15 -9.75 -2.04
CA PRO A 389 25.55 -11.07 -2.20
C PRO A 389 24.73 -11.17 -3.48
N LEU A 390 24.74 -12.34 -4.13
CA LEU A 390 23.99 -12.55 -5.35
C LEU A 390 22.47 -12.55 -5.07
N TRP A 391 21.75 -11.58 -5.61
CA TRP A 391 20.29 -11.58 -5.61
C TRP A 391 19.81 -12.50 -6.74
N LYS A 392 19.29 -13.67 -6.36
CA LYS A 392 18.77 -14.67 -7.31
C LYS A 392 17.33 -14.37 -7.67
N LYS A 393 16.91 -14.85 -8.83
CA LYS A 393 15.50 -14.87 -9.24
C LYS A 393 14.68 -15.71 -8.26
N TRP A 394 13.39 -15.37 -8.15
CA TRP A 394 12.44 -16.22 -7.44
C TRP A 394 12.42 -17.65 -8.02
N SER A 395 12.47 -18.63 -7.14
CA SER A 395 12.32 -20.04 -7.49
C SER A 395 11.21 -20.68 -6.65
N ASN A 396 10.25 -21.33 -7.30
CA ASN A 396 9.17 -22.01 -6.58
C ASN A 396 9.69 -23.23 -5.78
N GLU A 397 10.84 -23.80 -6.18
CA GLU A 397 11.47 -24.96 -5.52
C GLU A 397 12.70 -24.61 -4.67
N GLY A 398 13.18 -23.37 -4.69
CA GLY A 398 14.41 -22.94 -4.03
C GLY A 398 14.30 -21.59 -3.35
N GLU A 399 15.42 -20.86 -3.41
CA GLU A 399 15.47 -19.50 -2.84
C GLU A 399 14.48 -18.56 -3.55
N LYS A 400 13.82 -17.73 -2.77
CA LYS A 400 12.69 -16.92 -3.21
C LYS A 400 12.98 -15.43 -3.22
N TYR A 401 13.50 -14.91 -2.12
CA TYR A 401 13.70 -13.47 -1.97
C TYR A 401 14.99 -13.13 -1.24
N LEU A 402 15.45 -11.90 -1.44
CA LEU A 402 16.58 -11.33 -0.72
C LEU A 402 16.11 -10.66 0.57
N ILE A 403 16.68 -11.02 1.70
CA ILE A 403 16.59 -10.25 2.94
C ILE A 403 17.53 -9.05 2.80
N LEU A 404 16.99 -7.86 3.06
CA LEU A 404 17.72 -6.60 3.10
C LEU A 404 17.79 -6.13 4.56
N ASP A 405 18.92 -6.45 5.21
CA ASP A 405 19.14 -6.15 6.60
C ASP A 405 20.58 -5.69 6.83
N SER A 406 20.81 -5.03 7.96
CA SER A 406 22.15 -4.56 8.30
C SER A 406 23.06 -5.68 8.83
N THR A 407 24.35 -5.40 8.85
CA THR A 407 25.35 -6.33 9.39
C THR A 407 25.28 -6.50 10.92
N LEU A 408 24.42 -5.73 11.60
CA LEU A 408 24.21 -5.85 13.05
C LEU A 408 23.28 -7.01 13.40
N ASP A 409 22.40 -7.43 12.48
CA ASP A 409 21.54 -8.59 12.63
C ASP A 409 21.84 -9.65 11.54
N GLN A 410 20.98 -9.81 10.54
CA GLN A 410 21.05 -10.92 9.59
C GLN A 410 21.94 -10.61 8.37
N GLY A 411 22.15 -9.34 8.06
CA GLY A 411 22.81 -8.91 6.83
C GLY A 411 22.00 -9.22 5.57
N ILE A 412 22.60 -9.02 4.43
CA ILE A 412 21.99 -9.28 3.14
C ILE A 412 22.19 -10.75 2.75
N LYS A 413 21.09 -11.50 2.59
CA LYS A 413 21.12 -12.92 2.23
C LYS A 413 19.85 -13.38 1.53
N MET A 414 19.92 -14.44 0.74
CA MET A 414 18.75 -15.11 0.17
C MET A 414 17.99 -15.91 1.25
N SER A 415 16.66 -16.04 1.03
CA SER A 415 15.75 -16.85 1.84
C SER A 415 14.88 -17.72 0.94
N ASP A 416 14.51 -18.90 1.42
CA ASP A 416 13.56 -19.83 0.79
C ASP A 416 12.18 -19.81 1.46
N GLU A 417 11.98 -18.96 2.48
CA GLU A 417 10.73 -18.85 3.22
C GLU A 417 9.62 -18.33 2.30
N GLU A 418 8.48 -18.97 2.31
CA GLU A 418 7.27 -18.54 1.62
C GLU A 418 6.09 -18.55 2.59
N TYR A 419 5.26 -17.50 2.52
CA TYR A 419 3.99 -17.47 3.26
C TYR A 419 2.86 -17.82 2.30
N THR A 420 2.04 -18.79 2.70
CA THR A 420 0.76 -19.08 2.05
C THR A 420 -0.36 -18.78 3.02
N VAL A 421 -1.58 -18.62 2.49
CA VAL A 421 -2.78 -18.45 3.33
C VAL A 421 -2.92 -19.61 4.30
N GLU A 422 -2.73 -20.84 3.85
CA GLU A 422 -2.83 -22.04 4.66
C GLU A 422 -1.81 -22.07 5.79
N PHE A 423 -0.55 -21.74 5.50
CA PHE A 423 0.51 -21.64 6.51
C PHE A 423 0.16 -20.60 7.59
N LEU A 424 -0.29 -19.43 7.17
CA LEU A 424 -0.63 -18.35 8.12
C LEU A 424 -1.86 -18.68 8.95
N LEU A 425 -2.88 -19.32 8.37
CA LEU A 425 -4.07 -19.77 9.09
C LEU A 425 -3.74 -20.88 10.10
N ASP A 426 -2.92 -21.87 9.70
CA ASP A 426 -2.48 -22.92 10.63
C ASP A 426 -1.71 -22.32 11.80
N LYS A 427 -0.76 -21.42 11.50
CA LYS A 427 0.03 -20.74 12.54
C LYS A 427 -0.87 -19.90 13.47
N LEU A 428 -1.84 -19.14 12.93
CA LEU A 428 -2.78 -18.33 13.70
C LEU A 428 -3.66 -19.22 14.59
N SER A 429 -4.19 -20.32 14.07
CA SER A 429 -5.03 -21.25 14.83
C SER A 429 -4.32 -21.81 16.06
N ASN A 430 -3.00 -22.05 15.98
CA ASN A 430 -2.18 -22.62 17.02
C ASN A 430 -1.46 -21.58 17.90
N ASP A 431 -1.63 -20.27 17.66
CA ASP A 431 -0.95 -19.22 18.43
C ASP A 431 -1.57 -19.07 19.83
N SER A 432 -0.79 -19.41 20.86
CA SER A 432 -1.22 -19.33 22.24
C SER A 432 -1.20 -17.92 22.85
N ARG A 433 -0.68 -16.93 22.13
CA ARG A 433 -0.70 -15.52 22.57
C ARG A 433 -2.08 -14.89 22.41
N LEU A 434 -2.94 -15.48 21.56
CA LEU A 434 -4.26 -14.99 21.22
C LEU A 434 -5.35 -15.94 21.71
N SER A 435 -6.41 -15.39 22.29
CA SER A 435 -7.67 -16.11 22.49
C SER A 435 -8.34 -16.40 21.14
N ASP A 436 -9.29 -17.32 21.10
CA ASP A 436 -10.01 -17.68 19.87
C ASP A 436 -10.79 -16.48 19.28
N ILE A 437 -11.29 -15.58 20.12
CA ILE A 437 -11.94 -14.33 19.69
C ILE A 437 -10.91 -13.40 19.03
N GLU A 438 -9.77 -13.17 19.68
CA GLU A 438 -8.70 -12.31 19.13
C GLU A 438 -8.12 -12.85 17.83
N LYS A 439 -8.05 -14.19 17.65
CA LYS A 439 -7.71 -14.81 16.37
C LYS A 439 -8.73 -14.48 15.28
N CYS A 440 -10.02 -14.52 15.62
CA CYS A 440 -11.08 -14.13 14.68
C CYS A 440 -11.05 -12.63 14.35
N GLU A 441 -10.82 -11.77 15.34
CA GLU A 441 -10.67 -10.32 15.15
C GLU A 441 -9.45 -10.00 14.27
N THR A 442 -8.33 -10.67 14.52
CA THR A 442 -7.11 -10.56 13.70
C THR A 442 -7.39 -10.97 12.25
N LEU A 443 -8.03 -12.14 12.06
CA LEU A 443 -8.36 -12.63 10.72
C LEU A 443 -9.38 -11.73 10.02
N PHE A 444 -10.33 -11.16 10.75
CA PHE A 444 -11.31 -10.20 10.22
C PHE A 444 -10.62 -8.94 9.70
N GLY A 445 -9.74 -8.33 10.50
CA GLY A 445 -8.98 -7.15 10.07
C GLY A 445 -8.17 -7.39 8.80
N ILE A 446 -7.64 -8.61 8.63
CA ILE A 446 -6.91 -9.02 7.43
C ILE A 446 -7.87 -9.27 6.25
N SER A 447 -8.99 -9.98 6.47
CA SER A 447 -9.95 -10.34 5.43
C SER A 447 -10.75 -9.15 4.90
N TYR A 448 -10.83 -8.09 5.70
CA TYR A 448 -11.46 -6.83 5.31
C TYR A 448 -10.73 -6.14 4.14
N ASP A 449 -9.46 -6.50 3.94
CA ASP A 449 -8.71 -6.07 2.77
C ASP A 449 -8.81 -7.13 1.64
N ASP A 450 -9.54 -6.81 0.56
CA ASP A 450 -9.81 -7.68 -0.60
C ASP A 450 -8.56 -8.35 -1.23
N GLY A 451 -7.36 -7.99 -0.80
CA GLY A 451 -6.09 -8.55 -1.29
C GLY A 451 -5.52 -9.70 -0.48
N SER A 452 -6.06 -9.99 0.70
CA SER A 452 -5.48 -10.96 1.65
C SER A 452 -5.50 -12.41 1.18
N GLY A 453 -6.41 -12.77 0.27
CA GLY A 453 -6.69 -14.14 -0.13
C GLY A 453 -7.56 -14.91 0.87
N VAL A 454 -8.05 -14.26 1.94
CA VAL A 454 -8.96 -14.83 2.92
C VAL A 454 -10.40 -14.60 2.45
N SER A 455 -11.03 -15.62 1.91
CA SER A 455 -12.44 -15.54 1.49
C SER A 455 -13.39 -15.59 2.70
N GLU A 456 -14.61 -15.05 2.54
CA GLU A 456 -15.68 -15.15 3.53
C GLU A 456 -15.91 -16.62 4.01
N ASN A 457 -15.81 -17.57 3.10
CA ASN A 457 -15.94 -18.98 3.45
C ASN A 457 -14.78 -19.48 4.34
N VAL A 458 -13.55 -19.03 4.08
CA VAL A 458 -12.38 -19.34 4.94
C VAL A 458 -12.58 -18.76 6.31
N PHE A 459 -12.97 -17.50 6.41
CA PHE A 459 -13.23 -16.81 7.66
C PHE A 459 -14.33 -17.51 8.48
N ASN A 460 -15.48 -17.77 7.82
CA ASN A 460 -16.64 -18.37 8.51
C ASN A 460 -16.39 -19.81 9.00
N ASN A 461 -15.44 -20.54 8.42
CA ASN A 461 -15.07 -21.89 8.85
C ASN A 461 -13.84 -21.96 9.76
N PHE A 462 -13.14 -20.83 9.97
CA PHE A 462 -11.95 -20.79 10.80
C PHE A 462 -12.27 -21.18 12.26
N LEU A 463 -11.37 -21.89 12.92
CA LEU A 463 -11.54 -22.44 14.29
C LEU A 463 -12.86 -23.23 14.48
N GLY A 464 -13.25 -24.02 13.47
CA GLY A 464 -14.49 -24.81 13.54
C GLY A 464 -15.76 -23.97 13.46
N GLY A 465 -15.68 -22.74 12.97
CA GLY A 465 -16.80 -21.85 12.73
C GLY A 465 -17.10 -20.87 13.85
N ILE A 466 -16.19 -20.68 14.81
CA ILE A 466 -16.34 -19.67 15.89
C ILE A 466 -16.42 -18.26 15.31
N CYS A 467 -15.63 -17.96 14.26
CA CYS A 467 -15.53 -16.60 13.71
C CYS A 467 -16.83 -16.10 13.04
N LYS A 468 -17.71 -16.98 12.60
CA LYS A 468 -19.00 -16.59 12.00
C LYS A 468 -19.94 -15.85 12.97
N ASP A 469 -19.74 -16.03 14.28
CA ASP A 469 -20.56 -15.44 15.32
C ASP A 469 -19.92 -14.14 15.89
N LEU A 470 -18.86 -13.63 15.25
CA LEU A 470 -18.19 -12.39 15.63
C LEU A 470 -19.14 -11.20 15.45
N ASP A 471 -19.17 -10.31 16.44
CA ASP A 471 -19.88 -9.02 16.31
C ASP A 471 -19.07 -8.07 15.41
N TYR A 472 -19.36 -8.11 14.11
CA TYR A 472 -18.68 -7.31 13.11
C TYR A 472 -18.76 -5.81 13.39
N ALA A 473 -19.92 -5.31 13.88
CA ALA A 473 -20.10 -3.89 14.15
C ALA A 473 -19.15 -3.43 15.27
N LYS A 474 -19.07 -4.20 16.34
CA LYS A 474 -18.16 -3.95 17.46
C LYS A 474 -16.70 -4.09 17.04
N THR A 475 -16.37 -5.07 16.24
CA THR A 475 -14.98 -5.29 15.77
C THR A 475 -14.55 -4.14 14.85
N ILE A 476 -15.42 -3.68 13.95
CA ILE A 476 -15.19 -2.49 13.12
C ILE A 476 -15.05 -1.24 14.00
N GLU A 477 -15.85 -1.10 15.04
CA GLU A 477 -15.74 0.01 15.99
C GLU A 477 -14.37 -0.01 16.71
N ILE A 478 -13.91 -1.16 17.16
CA ILE A 478 -12.58 -1.33 17.77
C ILE A 478 -11.48 -1.01 16.75
N ILE A 479 -11.56 -1.52 15.56
CA ILE A 479 -10.60 -1.23 14.47
C ILE A 479 -10.65 0.26 14.09
N ASN A 480 -11.82 0.88 14.11
CA ASN A 480 -12.03 2.28 13.75
C ASN A 480 -11.86 3.26 14.93
N ALA A 481 -12.05 2.85 16.20
CA ALA A 481 -11.86 3.71 17.37
C ALA A 481 -10.44 4.27 17.51
N VAL A 482 -9.50 3.63 16.87
CA VAL A 482 -8.12 4.05 16.65
C VAL A 482 -7.98 5.43 16.02
N ARG A 483 -8.98 5.84 15.30
CA ARG A 483 -8.87 6.88 14.29
C ARG A 483 -9.47 8.21 14.70
N THR A 484 -10.36 8.19 15.67
CA THR A 484 -11.12 9.36 16.10
C THR A 484 -10.35 10.23 17.11
N ARG A 485 -9.36 9.68 17.81
CA ARG A 485 -8.62 10.43 18.85
C ARG A 485 -7.55 11.36 18.35
N LEU A 486 -6.94 11.10 17.20
CA LEU A 486 -5.91 11.95 16.64
C LEU A 486 -6.44 13.29 16.07
N THR A 487 -7.75 13.36 15.77
CA THR A 487 -8.40 14.52 15.16
C THR A 487 -9.17 15.43 16.14
N ILE A 488 -9.53 14.94 17.32
CA ILE A 488 -10.36 15.72 18.27
C ILE A 488 -9.52 16.72 19.11
N GLU A 489 -8.24 16.43 19.36
CA GLU A 489 -7.41 17.31 20.16
C GLU A 489 -6.93 18.57 19.41
N ASP A 490 -6.95 18.58 18.07
CA ASP A 490 -6.61 19.76 17.25
C ASP A 490 -7.72 20.80 17.15
N GLN A 491 -8.95 20.51 17.58
CA GLN A 491 -10.08 21.44 17.48
C GLN A 491 -10.40 22.20 18.78
N GLU A 492 -9.79 21.86 19.91
CA GLU A 492 -10.00 22.56 21.19
C GLU A 492 -8.95 23.64 21.53
N GLU A 493 -7.92 23.83 20.70
CA GLU A 493 -6.88 24.86 20.90
C GLU A 493 -6.87 26.00 19.87
N THR A 494 -8.02 26.31 19.20
CA THR A 494 -8.15 27.53 18.39
C THR A 494 -9.07 28.57 18.98
#